data_cf9a632aa3d202c6ed39fcabe4a38540
#
_entry.id   cf9a632aa3d202c6ed39fcabe4a38540
#
_cell.length_a   1.000
_cell.length_b   1.000
_cell.length_c   1.000
_cell.angle_alpha   90.00
_cell.angle_beta   90.00
_cell.angle_gamma   90.00
#
_symmetry.space_group_name_H-M   'P 1'
#
loop_
_entity.id
_entity.type
_entity.pdbx_description
1 polymer ?
#
loop_
_entity_poly.entity_id
_entity_poly.type
_entity_poly.pdbx_seq_one_letter_code
_entity_poly.pdbx_strand_id
1 'polypeptide(L)'
;TSAYKHFNDFGRNVLGENWVSHWGTNRRGATRGIIVEAKKNDPMLRGVGDIFGDSGIYETHPVAGSRILAYGQVLKGMSPSDPPDLEQRKKRHSDGQEQGINDPMMPIAWARLNRNENGTTNRVFCTTMGAATDLENEGLRRLVVNAVLACFAIDVPDKTDVRFVDPYAPSPYAFKGYRRGLTPDDHALGQKLRAGAPLPAAP
;
A
#
# COMPACT_ATOMS: atom_id res chain seq x y z
N THR A 1 7.40 -14.09 7.95
CA THR A 1 6.67 -14.17 9.22
C THR A 1 6.86 -15.51 9.90
N SER A 2 7.03 -16.62 9.17
CA SER A 2 7.32 -17.96 9.73
C SER A 2 8.67 -18.04 10.48
N ALA A 3 9.59 -17.08 10.30
CA ALA A 3 10.87 -17.06 11.01
C ALA A 3 10.74 -16.70 12.50
N TYR A 4 9.59 -16.18 12.94
CA TYR A 4 9.37 -15.74 14.32
C TYR A 4 8.14 -16.46 14.88
N LYS A 5 8.35 -17.46 15.75
CA LYS A 5 7.28 -18.25 16.37
C LYS A 5 6.18 -17.41 17.03
N HIS A 6 6.55 -16.27 17.64
CA HIS A 6 5.61 -15.37 18.31
C HIS A 6 4.84 -14.46 17.35
N PHE A 7 5.22 -14.41 16.08
CA PHE A 7 4.58 -13.60 15.04
C PHE A 7 3.93 -14.45 13.96
N ASN A 8 3.87 -15.78 14.14
CA ASN A 8 3.11 -16.63 13.26
C ASN A 8 1.67 -16.10 13.21
N ASP A 9 1.17 -15.96 11.98
CA ASP A 9 -0.16 -15.45 11.71
C ASP A 9 -0.43 -14.00 12.15
N PHE A 10 0.57 -13.22 12.56
CA PHE A 10 0.38 -11.80 12.86
C PHE A 10 -0.31 -11.06 11.70
N GLY A 11 0.12 -11.30 10.47
CA GLY A 11 -0.53 -10.75 9.28
C GLY A 11 -2.01 -11.11 9.26
N ARG A 12 -2.34 -12.40 9.33
CA ARG A 12 -3.73 -12.88 9.25
C ARG A 12 -4.57 -12.43 10.44
N ASN A 13 -4.06 -12.59 11.64
CA ASN A 13 -4.81 -12.35 12.88
C ASN A 13 -4.95 -10.85 13.18
N VAL A 14 -3.89 -10.07 13.04
CA VAL A 14 -3.86 -8.64 13.38
C VAL A 14 -4.15 -7.77 12.16
N LEU A 15 -3.37 -7.89 11.10
CA LEU A 15 -3.51 -7.05 9.91
C LEU A 15 -4.69 -7.47 9.03
N GLY A 16 -5.15 -8.70 9.16
CA GLY A 16 -6.27 -9.25 8.38
C GLY A 16 -5.86 -9.99 7.12
N GLU A 17 -4.57 -10.04 6.79
CA GLU A 17 -4.05 -10.80 5.67
C GLU A 17 -2.55 -11.05 5.80
N ASN A 18 -2.12 -12.22 5.35
CA ASN A 18 -0.71 -12.52 5.09
C ASN A 18 -0.36 -12.18 3.64
N TRP A 19 0.91 -11.91 3.37
CA TRP A 19 1.36 -11.87 1.99
C TRP A 19 1.19 -13.25 1.33
N VAL A 20 0.49 -13.30 0.22
CA VAL A 20 0.23 -14.52 -0.55
C VAL A 20 1.15 -14.57 -1.76
N SER A 21 0.98 -13.67 -2.71
CA SER A 21 1.77 -13.61 -3.92
C SER A 21 1.69 -12.22 -4.56
N HIS A 22 2.58 -11.94 -5.50
CA HIS A 22 2.39 -10.81 -6.41
C HIS A 22 1.22 -11.09 -7.35
N TRP A 23 0.32 -10.11 -7.52
CA TRP A 23 -0.80 -10.19 -8.45
C TRP A 23 -0.54 -9.36 -9.70
N GLY A 24 -0.27 -8.08 -9.56
CA GLY A 24 0.27 -7.23 -10.63
C GLY A 24 1.75 -7.51 -10.90
N THR A 25 2.30 -6.89 -11.94
CA THR A 25 3.71 -7.01 -12.31
C THR A 25 4.39 -5.66 -12.16
N ASN A 26 5.30 -5.53 -11.20
CA ASN A 26 6.10 -4.33 -11.00
C ASN A 26 6.77 -3.88 -12.30
N ARG A 27 6.72 -2.57 -12.58
CA ARG A 27 7.32 -1.91 -13.74
C ARG A 27 6.76 -2.35 -15.11
N ARG A 28 5.59 -3.00 -15.14
CA ARG A 28 4.90 -3.38 -16.38
C ARG A 28 3.43 -2.96 -16.37
N GLY A 29 2.82 -2.88 -15.21
CA GLY A 29 1.45 -2.40 -15.03
C GLY A 29 1.35 -1.67 -13.69
N ALA A 30 1.07 -0.38 -13.76
CA ALA A 30 0.81 0.44 -12.59
C ALA A 30 -0.52 0.05 -11.93
N THR A 31 -0.74 0.55 -10.74
CA THR A 31 -1.97 0.32 -9.98
C THR A 31 -2.74 1.61 -9.81
N ARG A 32 -4.01 1.62 -10.20
CA ARG A 32 -4.98 2.65 -9.83
C ARG A 32 -5.84 2.15 -8.68
N GLY A 33 -5.96 2.95 -7.62
CA GLY A 33 -6.86 2.65 -6.50
C GLY A 33 -8.29 3.07 -6.83
N ILE A 34 -9.22 2.13 -6.75
CA ILE A 34 -10.65 2.37 -6.93
C ILE A 34 -11.31 2.39 -5.56
N ILE A 35 -11.73 3.57 -5.12
CA ILE A 35 -12.41 3.75 -3.83
C ILE A 35 -13.74 3.01 -3.87
N VAL A 36 -14.04 2.29 -2.79
CA VAL A 36 -15.34 1.63 -2.63
C VAL A 36 -16.43 2.69 -2.42
N GLU A 37 -17.32 2.86 -3.38
CA GLU A 37 -18.35 3.92 -3.37
C GLU A 37 -19.16 3.94 -2.06
N ALA A 38 -19.55 2.77 -1.56
CA ALA A 38 -20.28 2.65 -0.30
C ALA A 38 -19.45 3.08 0.94
N LYS A 39 -18.16 3.36 0.77
CA LYS A 39 -17.22 3.78 1.84
C LYS A 39 -16.70 5.21 1.67
N LYS A 40 -17.15 5.93 0.64
CA LYS A 40 -16.66 7.29 0.33
C LYS A 40 -16.75 8.28 1.52
N ASN A 41 -17.67 8.05 2.45
CA ASN A 41 -17.83 8.86 3.66
C ASN A 41 -16.99 8.38 4.85
N ASP A 42 -16.16 7.34 4.66
CA ASP A 42 -15.25 6.89 5.72
C ASP A 42 -14.22 7.99 6.04
N PRO A 43 -13.97 8.31 7.31
CA PRO A 43 -13.00 9.34 7.69
C PRO A 43 -11.63 9.14 7.04
N MET A 44 -11.17 7.90 6.85
CA MET A 44 -9.89 7.61 6.20
C MET A 44 -9.86 8.03 4.72
N LEU A 45 -11.02 8.20 4.09
CA LEU A 45 -11.15 8.59 2.69
C LEU A 45 -11.44 10.08 2.48
N ARG A 46 -11.53 10.88 3.55
CA ARG A 46 -11.79 12.34 3.42
C ARG A 46 -10.73 13.03 2.59
N GLY A 47 -11.18 13.74 1.56
CA GLY A 47 -10.29 14.48 0.65
C GLY A 47 -9.30 13.63 -0.13
N VAL A 48 -9.41 12.29 -0.07
CA VAL A 48 -8.62 11.39 -0.90
C VAL A 48 -9.13 11.51 -2.35
N GLY A 49 -8.24 11.95 -3.22
CA GLY A 49 -8.47 11.96 -4.67
C GLY A 49 -8.02 10.67 -5.33
N ASP A 50 -7.45 10.79 -6.53
CA ASP A 50 -6.92 9.65 -7.25
C ASP A 50 -5.81 8.95 -6.46
N ILE A 51 -5.92 7.63 -6.34
CA ILE A 51 -4.87 6.77 -5.80
C ILE A 51 -4.16 6.11 -6.97
N PHE A 52 -2.85 6.31 -7.04
CA PHE A 52 -2.02 5.75 -8.08
C PHE A 52 -0.66 5.34 -7.52
N GLY A 53 -0.09 4.28 -8.07
CA GLY A 53 1.28 3.85 -7.76
C GLY A 53 1.87 3.05 -8.91
N ASP A 54 3.19 3.12 -9.03
CA ASP A 54 3.96 2.40 -10.05
C ASP A 54 4.31 0.96 -9.62
N SER A 55 3.99 0.60 -8.39
CA SER A 55 4.16 -0.76 -7.87
C SER A 55 2.99 -1.68 -8.25
N GLY A 56 3.31 -2.96 -8.42
CA GLY A 56 2.29 -3.99 -8.66
C GLY A 56 1.56 -4.39 -7.39
N ILE A 57 0.28 -4.71 -7.50
CA ILE A 57 -0.55 -5.17 -6.39
C ILE A 57 -0.23 -6.61 -5.98
N TYR A 58 -0.68 -6.99 -4.79
CA TYR A 58 -0.63 -8.36 -4.29
C TYR A 58 -1.96 -9.09 -4.46
N GLU A 59 -1.89 -10.41 -4.50
CA GLU A 59 -3.05 -11.25 -4.25
C GLU A 59 -3.43 -11.11 -2.77
N THR A 60 -4.67 -10.65 -2.50
CA THR A 60 -5.15 -10.36 -1.16
C THR A 60 -6.58 -10.84 -0.95
N HIS A 61 -6.81 -11.48 0.20
CA HIS A 61 -8.11 -11.97 0.64
C HIS A 61 -8.31 -11.63 2.12
N PRO A 62 -8.49 -10.33 2.48
CA PRO A 62 -8.63 -9.93 3.86
C PRO A 62 -9.72 -10.71 4.59
N VAL A 63 -9.46 -11.07 5.86
CA VAL A 63 -10.40 -11.84 6.66
C VAL A 63 -11.76 -11.16 6.79
N ALA A 64 -12.80 -11.94 7.01
CA ALA A 64 -14.15 -11.44 7.23
C ALA A 64 -14.19 -10.37 8.35
N GLY A 65 -15.01 -9.35 8.16
CA GLY A 65 -15.07 -8.20 9.05
C GLY A 65 -14.05 -7.09 8.74
N SER A 66 -13.13 -7.31 7.79
CA SER A 66 -12.29 -6.25 7.25
C SER A 66 -13.12 -5.30 6.38
N ARG A 67 -13.04 -4.00 6.67
CA ARG A 67 -13.72 -2.94 5.92
C ARG A 67 -12.83 -2.53 4.75
N ILE A 68 -13.12 -3.01 3.55
CA ILE A 68 -12.38 -2.67 2.34
C ILE A 68 -12.66 -1.21 1.97
N LEU A 69 -11.62 -0.43 1.77
CA LEU A 69 -11.67 1.00 1.43
C LEU A 69 -11.39 1.24 -0.05
N ALA A 70 -10.47 0.48 -0.63
CA ALA A 70 -10.13 0.58 -2.04
C ALA A 70 -9.71 -0.77 -2.63
N TYR A 71 -9.99 -0.94 -3.90
CA TYR A 71 -9.51 -2.04 -4.74
C TYR A 71 -8.42 -1.54 -5.69
N GLY A 72 -7.50 -2.41 -6.06
CA GLY A 72 -6.45 -2.12 -7.04
C GLY A 72 -6.84 -2.56 -8.43
N GLN A 73 -6.84 -1.62 -9.36
CA GLN A 73 -7.00 -1.86 -10.78
C GLN A 73 -5.63 -1.87 -11.44
N VAL A 74 -5.24 -2.98 -12.02
CA VAL A 74 -4.01 -3.11 -12.81
C VAL A 74 -4.19 -2.43 -14.15
N LEU A 75 -3.25 -1.58 -14.53
CA LEU A 75 -3.26 -0.88 -15.81
C LEU A 75 -2.38 -1.62 -16.84
N LYS A 76 -2.66 -1.42 -18.14
CA LYS A 76 -1.85 -1.98 -19.24
C LYS A 76 -0.44 -1.36 -19.35
N GLY A 77 -0.19 -0.24 -18.69
CA GLY A 77 1.08 0.49 -18.68
C GLY A 77 1.36 1.15 -17.36
N MET A 78 2.27 2.12 -17.37
CA MET A 78 2.82 2.76 -16.17
C MET A 78 2.32 4.19 -15.96
N SER A 79 1.44 4.69 -16.84
CA SER A 79 0.87 6.03 -16.75
C SER A 79 -0.49 6.00 -16.03
N PRO A 80 -0.83 7.03 -15.23
CA PRO A 80 -2.18 7.18 -14.67
C PRO A 80 -3.29 7.24 -15.73
N SER A 81 -2.96 7.58 -16.98
CA SER A 81 -3.91 7.62 -18.09
C SER A 81 -4.08 6.28 -18.83
N ASP A 82 -3.26 5.29 -18.52
CA ASP A 82 -3.34 4.00 -19.19
C ASP A 82 -4.65 3.28 -18.86
N PRO A 83 -5.23 2.53 -19.81
CA PRO A 83 -6.45 1.80 -19.61
C PRO A 83 -6.23 0.60 -18.66
N PRO A 84 -7.29 0.12 -18.00
CA PRO A 84 -7.22 -1.11 -17.22
C PRO A 84 -6.88 -2.31 -18.11
N ASP A 85 -6.11 -3.24 -17.56
CA ASP A 85 -5.85 -4.51 -18.24
C ASP A 85 -7.04 -5.45 -18.03
N LEU A 86 -7.84 -5.63 -19.08
CA LEU A 86 -9.02 -6.51 -19.10
C LEU A 86 -8.74 -7.87 -19.73
N GLU A 87 -7.54 -8.08 -20.25
CA GLU A 87 -7.19 -9.27 -21.01
C GLU A 87 -6.36 -10.27 -20.20
N GLN A 88 -5.48 -9.75 -19.33
CA GLN A 88 -4.60 -10.59 -18.54
C GLN A 88 -5.43 -11.45 -17.57
N ARG A 89 -5.13 -12.74 -17.60
CA ARG A 89 -5.66 -13.70 -16.64
C ARG A 89 -4.52 -14.27 -15.81
N LYS A 90 -4.81 -14.63 -14.57
CA LYS A 90 -3.81 -15.17 -13.67
C LYS A 90 -4.42 -16.21 -12.74
N LYS A 91 -3.63 -17.24 -12.44
CA LYS A 91 -3.98 -18.25 -11.47
C LYS A 91 -3.67 -17.74 -10.07
N ARG A 92 -4.65 -17.78 -9.18
CA ARG A 92 -4.46 -17.44 -7.77
C ARG A 92 -3.55 -18.45 -7.10
N HIS A 93 -2.65 -17.97 -6.27
CA HIS A 93 -1.78 -18.83 -5.49
C HIS A 93 -2.52 -19.45 -4.30
N SER A 94 -3.52 -18.74 -3.77
CA SER A 94 -4.29 -19.16 -2.61
C SER A 94 -5.12 -20.42 -2.81
N ASP A 95 -5.73 -20.59 -3.99
CA ASP A 95 -6.66 -21.72 -4.27
C ASP A 95 -6.52 -22.33 -5.67
N GLY A 96 -5.60 -21.81 -6.48
CA GLY A 96 -5.33 -22.31 -7.82
C GLY A 96 -6.38 -21.98 -8.87
N GLN A 97 -7.42 -21.20 -8.57
CA GLN A 97 -8.42 -20.80 -9.54
C GLN A 97 -7.89 -19.68 -10.44
N GLU A 98 -8.28 -19.71 -11.71
CA GLU A 98 -7.91 -18.69 -12.68
C GLU A 98 -8.98 -17.60 -12.76
N GLN A 99 -8.56 -16.34 -12.74
CA GLN A 99 -9.44 -15.19 -12.92
C GLN A 99 -8.79 -14.08 -13.76
N GLY A 100 -9.58 -13.14 -14.22
CA GLY A 100 -9.06 -11.90 -14.81
C GLY A 100 -8.24 -11.10 -13.79
N ILE A 101 -7.19 -10.40 -14.25
CA ILE A 101 -6.34 -9.61 -13.34
C ILE A 101 -7.12 -8.55 -12.57
N ASN A 102 -8.20 -8.03 -13.19
CA ASN A 102 -9.11 -7.04 -12.63
C ASN A 102 -10.54 -7.56 -12.39
N ASP A 103 -10.76 -8.87 -12.47
CA ASP A 103 -12.10 -9.46 -12.34
C ASP A 103 -12.07 -10.75 -11.49
N PRO A 104 -12.34 -10.63 -10.17
CA PRO A 104 -12.50 -9.38 -9.41
C PRO A 104 -11.16 -8.68 -9.12
N MET A 105 -11.21 -7.36 -8.91
CA MET A 105 -10.05 -6.59 -8.43
C MET A 105 -9.65 -7.01 -7.02
N MET A 106 -8.36 -6.96 -6.71
CA MET A 106 -7.84 -7.26 -5.37
C MET A 106 -7.97 -6.05 -4.42
N PRO A 107 -8.37 -6.25 -3.16
CA PRO A 107 -8.28 -5.21 -2.14
C PRO A 107 -6.85 -4.68 -1.97
N ILE A 108 -6.68 -3.36 -1.93
CA ILE A 108 -5.38 -2.71 -1.70
C ILE A 108 -5.34 -1.88 -0.43
N ALA A 109 -6.49 -1.53 0.13
CA ALA A 109 -6.59 -0.81 1.39
C ALA A 109 -7.81 -1.29 2.18
N TRP A 110 -7.60 -1.60 3.44
CA TRP A 110 -8.67 -2.01 4.36
C TRP A 110 -8.39 -1.58 5.79
N ALA A 111 -9.44 -1.50 6.59
CA ALA A 111 -9.37 -1.24 8.00
C ALA A 111 -10.18 -2.28 8.79
N ARG A 112 -9.78 -2.53 10.02
CA ARG A 112 -10.46 -3.46 10.92
C ARG A 112 -10.22 -3.12 12.39
N LEU A 113 -11.02 -3.72 13.25
CA LEU A 113 -10.75 -3.78 14.68
C LEU A 113 -10.12 -5.15 15.00
N ASN A 114 -9.04 -5.13 15.75
CA ASN A 114 -8.40 -6.33 16.25
C ASN A 114 -8.53 -6.37 17.78
N ARG A 115 -9.09 -7.46 18.31
CA ARG A 115 -9.14 -7.68 19.74
C ARG A 115 -7.89 -8.45 20.15
N ASN A 116 -7.11 -7.85 21.02
CA ASN A 116 -5.89 -8.45 21.56
C ASN A 116 -6.21 -9.48 22.65
N GLU A 117 -5.27 -10.35 22.97
CA GLU A 117 -5.38 -11.37 24.01
C GLU A 117 -5.70 -10.78 25.40
N ASN A 118 -5.19 -9.57 25.70
CA ASN A 118 -5.47 -8.83 26.92
C ASN A 118 -6.83 -8.14 26.95
N GLY A 119 -7.68 -8.37 25.93
CA GLY A 119 -9.02 -7.81 25.83
C GLY A 119 -9.11 -6.39 25.26
N THR A 120 -7.98 -5.70 25.03
CA THR A 120 -7.96 -4.39 24.38
C THR A 120 -8.27 -4.50 22.90
N THR A 121 -8.73 -3.42 22.29
CA THR A 121 -9.03 -3.38 20.84
C THR A 121 -8.14 -2.36 20.15
N ASN A 122 -7.44 -2.82 19.13
CA ASN A 122 -6.65 -1.97 18.24
C ASN A 122 -7.45 -1.62 16.98
N ARG A 123 -7.29 -0.38 16.51
CA ARG A 123 -7.67 0.00 15.16
C ARG A 123 -6.50 -0.30 14.24
N VAL A 124 -6.79 -0.99 13.17
CA VAL A 124 -5.79 -1.44 12.21
C VAL A 124 -6.15 -0.92 10.82
N PHE A 125 -5.18 -0.33 10.16
CA PHE A 125 -5.23 -0.01 8.74
C PHE A 125 -4.13 -0.79 8.02
N CYS A 126 -4.43 -1.31 6.85
CA CYS A 126 -3.48 -2.02 6.01
C CYS A 126 -3.59 -1.55 4.57
N THR A 127 -2.47 -1.37 3.93
CA THR A 127 -2.41 -1.14 2.48
C THR A 127 -1.29 -1.96 1.86
N THR A 128 -1.50 -2.44 0.64
CA THR A 128 -0.48 -3.11 -0.17
C THR A 128 0.30 -2.17 -1.06
N MET A 129 -0.12 -0.90 -1.12
CA MET A 129 0.59 0.19 -1.78
C MET A 129 1.43 0.97 -0.76
N GLY A 130 2.58 1.47 -1.14
CA GLY A 130 3.44 2.24 -0.26
C GLY A 130 4.92 2.08 -0.57
N ALA A 131 5.27 1.67 -1.79
CA ALA A 131 6.63 1.86 -2.26
C ALA A 131 6.98 3.36 -2.22
N ALA A 132 8.27 3.69 -2.11
CA ALA A 132 8.67 5.09 -2.03
C ALA A 132 8.11 5.92 -3.19
N THR A 133 8.11 5.39 -4.40
CA THR A 133 7.55 6.04 -5.59
C THR A 133 6.01 6.14 -5.55
N ASP A 134 5.31 5.20 -4.96
CA ASP A 134 3.85 5.29 -4.80
C ASP A 134 3.46 6.50 -3.95
N LEU A 135 4.31 6.88 -2.97
CA LEU A 135 4.05 8.02 -2.09
C LEU A 135 4.25 9.38 -2.77
N GLU A 136 4.67 9.44 -4.03
CA GLU A 136 4.58 10.66 -4.86
C GLU A 136 3.12 11.02 -5.17
N ASN A 137 2.21 10.05 -5.10
CA ASN A 137 0.78 10.29 -5.29
C ASN A 137 0.14 10.91 -4.04
N GLU A 138 -0.47 12.09 -4.21
CA GLU A 138 -1.09 12.84 -3.11
C GLU A 138 -2.26 12.09 -2.47
N GLY A 139 -3.08 11.42 -3.29
CA GLY A 139 -4.23 10.66 -2.80
C GLY A 139 -3.81 9.51 -1.89
N LEU A 140 -2.77 8.76 -2.26
CA LEU A 140 -2.23 7.69 -1.43
C LEU A 140 -1.63 8.23 -0.14
N ARG A 141 -0.85 9.32 -0.20
CA ARG A 141 -0.31 9.95 1.03
C ARG A 141 -1.43 10.37 1.97
N ARG A 142 -2.50 10.99 1.43
CA ARG A 142 -3.64 11.43 2.24
C ARG A 142 -4.37 10.25 2.86
N LEU A 143 -4.58 9.17 2.12
CA LEU A 143 -5.16 7.94 2.66
C LEU A 143 -4.34 7.42 3.86
N VAL A 144 -3.02 7.37 3.73
CA VAL A 144 -2.14 6.87 4.81
C VAL A 144 -2.18 7.80 6.03
N VAL A 145 -2.08 9.11 5.85
CA VAL A 145 -2.11 10.08 6.96
C VAL A 145 -3.47 10.07 7.65
N ASN A 146 -4.56 10.08 6.88
CA ASN A 146 -5.91 9.95 7.43
C ASN A 146 -6.08 8.67 8.24
N ALA A 147 -5.54 7.56 7.76
CA ALA A 147 -5.58 6.28 8.45
C ALA A 147 -4.83 6.33 9.79
N VAL A 148 -3.67 6.98 9.84
CA VAL A 148 -2.93 7.21 11.09
C VAL A 148 -3.79 8.00 12.08
N LEU A 149 -4.35 9.16 11.66
CA LEU A 149 -5.21 9.96 12.52
C LEU A 149 -6.40 9.16 13.04
N ALA A 150 -7.11 8.45 12.16
CA ALA A 150 -8.26 7.64 12.52
C ALA A 150 -7.90 6.47 13.47
N CYS A 151 -6.74 5.84 13.30
CA CYS A 151 -6.27 4.77 14.18
C CYS A 151 -5.99 5.30 15.60
N PHE A 152 -5.50 6.53 15.73
CA PHE A 152 -5.30 7.21 17.02
C PHE A 152 -6.55 7.88 17.57
N ALA A 153 -7.72 7.73 16.93
CA ALA A 153 -8.97 8.41 17.30
C ALA A 153 -8.86 9.95 17.26
N ILE A 154 -7.99 10.47 16.41
CA ILE A 154 -7.89 11.90 16.12
C ILE A 154 -8.86 12.21 14.96
N ASP A 155 -9.58 13.32 15.07
CA ASP A 155 -10.47 13.75 14.00
C ASP A 155 -9.69 13.99 12.71
N VAL A 156 -10.17 13.37 11.64
CA VAL A 156 -9.59 13.54 10.31
C VAL A 156 -10.17 14.81 9.69
N PRO A 157 -9.35 15.80 9.32
CA PRO A 157 -9.81 16.99 8.61
C PRO A 157 -10.49 16.64 7.28
N ASP A 158 -11.34 17.51 6.77
CA ASP A 158 -11.98 17.32 5.46
C ASP A 158 -10.95 17.18 4.33
N LYS A 159 -9.82 17.85 4.47
CA LYS A 159 -8.65 17.71 3.58
C LYS A 159 -7.36 17.84 4.38
N THR A 160 -6.82 16.71 4.81
CA THR A 160 -5.53 16.68 5.51
C THR A 160 -4.41 17.20 4.61
N ASP A 161 -3.56 18.10 5.14
CA ASP A 161 -2.37 18.56 4.44
C ASP A 161 -1.32 17.45 4.39
N VAL A 162 -0.92 17.09 3.19
CA VAL A 162 0.08 16.04 2.93
C VAL A 162 1.16 16.51 1.97
N ARG A 163 1.41 17.82 1.93
CA ARG A 163 2.53 18.39 1.19
C ARG A 163 3.83 17.82 1.73
N PHE A 164 4.81 17.68 0.88
CA PHE A 164 6.14 17.30 1.32
C PHE A 164 6.75 18.46 2.14
N VAL A 165 7.30 18.10 3.30
CA VAL A 165 8.00 19.05 4.18
C VAL A 165 9.39 19.36 3.62
N ASP A 166 10.05 18.33 3.10
CA ASP A 166 11.36 18.39 2.46
C ASP A 166 11.27 17.91 1.01
N PRO A 167 12.25 18.23 0.14
CA PRO A 167 12.29 17.69 -1.22
C PRO A 167 12.23 16.16 -1.20
N TYR A 168 11.26 15.61 -1.91
CA TYR A 168 11.02 14.17 -2.00
C TYR A 168 11.45 13.67 -3.39
N ALA A 169 12.53 12.91 -3.43
CA ALA A 169 13.06 12.32 -4.66
C ALA A 169 13.28 10.80 -4.45
N PRO A 170 12.21 10.01 -4.48
CA PRO A 170 12.30 8.58 -4.24
C PRO A 170 12.99 7.87 -5.40
N SER A 171 13.65 6.76 -5.10
CA SER A 171 14.14 5.84 -6.11
C SER A 171 13.21 4.64 -6.22
N PRO A 172 13.01 4.09 -7.43
CA PRO A 172 12.27 2.86 -7.62
C PRO A 172 12.86 1.71 -6.80
N TYR A 173 12.01 0.81 -6.33
CA TYR A 173 12.46 -0.41 -5.69
C TYR A 173 13.36 -1.22 -6.63
N ALA A 174 14.49 -1.71 -6.09
CA ALA A 174 15.40 -2.58 -6.81
C ALA A 174 15.97 -3.66 -5.88
N PHE A 175 15.98 -4.91 -6.34
CA PHE A 175 16.72 -5.96 -5.65
C PHE A 175 18.22 -5.67 -5.71
N LYS A 176 18.90 -5.85 -4.57
CA LYS A 176 20.35 -5.60 -4.43
C LYS A 176 20.76 -4.13 -4.69
N GLY A 177 19.81 -3.23 -4.90
CA GLY A 177 20.06 -1.80 -4.97
C GLY A 177 20.00 -1.19 -3.56
N TYR A 178 21.11 -0.70 -3.05
CA TYR A 178 21.17 0.07 -1.82
C TYR A 178 22.20 1.19 -1.94
N ARG A 179 21.98 2.27 -1.23
CA ARG A 179 22.96 3.36 -1.16
C ARG A 179 24.01 3.01 -0.12
N ARG A 180 25.24 2.87 -0.56
CA ARG A 180 26.36 2.56 0.33
C ARG A 180 26.74 3.78 1.18
N GLY A 181 27.16 3.53 2.41
CA GLY A 181 27.69 4.55 3.31
C GLY A 181 26.63 5.37 4.01
N LEU A 182 25.34 5.01 3.92
CA LEU A 182 24.29 5.59 4.75
C LEU A 182 24.24 4.88 6.11
N THR A 183 24.09 5.66 7.15
CA THR A 183 23.91 5.22 8.53
C THR A 183 22.54 5.61 9.06
N PRO A 184 22.04 5.06 10.17
CA PRO A 184 20.80 5.51 10.79
C PRO A 184 20.77 7.01 11.09
N ASP A 185 21.91 7.63 11.41
CA ASP A 185 22.00 9.05 11.71
C ASP A 185 21.74 9.93 10.48
N ASP A 186 22.04 9.43 9.27
CA ASP A 186 21.72 10.11 8.02
C ASP A 186 20.20 10.22 7.77
N HIS A 187 19.41 9.45 8.50
CA HIS A 187 17.94 9.44 8.44
C HIS A 187 17.27 10.08 9.66
N ALA A 188 18.04 10.71 10.55
CA ALA A 188 17.49 11.41 11.71
C ALA A 188 16.64 12.60 11.25
N LEU A 189 15.52 12.83 11.96
CA LEU A 189 14.62 13.95 11.67
C LEU A 189 15.38 15.29 11.69
N GLY A 190 15.15 16.14 10.71
CA GLY A 190 15.79 17.44 10.57
C GLY A 190 17.17 17.40 9.90
N GLN A 191 17.70 16.24 9.59
CA GLN A 191 18.91 16.10 8.79
C GLN A 191 18.56 16.20 7.30
N LYS A 192 19.31 17.02 6.55
CA LYS A 192 19.26 16.92 5.08
C LYS A 192 19.84 15.56 4.69
N LEU A 193 19.01 14.69 4.11
CA LEU A 193 19.48 13.43 3.56
C LEU A 193 20.68 13.72 2.64
N ARG A 194 21.84 13.20 2.98
CA ARG A 194 22.98 13.21 2.07
C ARG A 194 22.52 12.55 0.77
N ALA A 195 22.67 13.22 -0.34
CA ALA A 195 22.50 12.58 -1.63
C ALA A 195 23.44 11.38 -1.67
N GLY A 196 22.91 10.20 -1.39
CA GLY A 196 23.72 8.99 -1.47
C GLY A 196 24.29 8.85 -2.88
N ALA A 197 25.41 8.16 -3.02
CA ALA A 197 25.96 7.84 -4.31
C ALA A 197 24.86 7.29 -5.23
N PRO A 198 24.80 7.67 -6.52
CA PRO A 198 23.80 7.15 -7.44
C PRO A 198 23.83 5.62 -7.42
N LEU A 199 22.63 5.04 -7.48
CA LEU A 199 22.51 3.60 -7.62
C LEU A 199 23.33 3.15 -8.84
N PRO A 200 24.09 2.05 -8.75
CA PRO A 200 24.69 1.49 -9.95
C PRO A 200 23.59 1.23 -10.99
N ALA A 201 23.88 1.53 -12.25
CA ALA A 201 22.97 1.22 -13.35
C ALA A 201 22.53 -0.24 -13.22
N ALA A 202 21.23 -0.49 -13.40
CA ALA A 202 20.72 -1.84 -13.41
C ALA A 202 21.39 -2.62 -14.55
N PRO A 203 21.81 -3.89 -14.33
CA PRO A 203 22.40 -4.72 -15.36
C PRO A 203 21.44 -4.99 -16.51
#